data_0e3fe36a2a0826ce7b40a81ce7a70d01
#
_entry.id   0e3fe36a2a0826ce7b40a81ce7a70d01
#
_cell.length_a   1.000
_cell.length_b   1.000
_cell.length_c   1.000
_cell.angle_alpha   90.00
_cell.angle_beta   90.00
_cell.angle_gamma   90.00
#
_symmetry.space_group_name_H-M   'P 1'
#
loop_
_entity.id
_entity.type
_entity.pdbx_description
1 polymer ?
#
loop_
_entity_poly.entity_id
_entity_poly.type
_entity_poly.pdbx_seq_one_letter_code
_entity_poly.pdbx_strand_id
1 'polypeptide(L)'
;KLLHRDMGPKTRYMGPEVPEEELIWQDPIPEGKSFEVDSAKSLILKSGLTNREMIETAWCSAFSFRGSDLRGGANGARIALEPQVSWESNKPGQLAKVLPILKEIAAESGASLADIIVLAGNVAIENVSGMTVPFTPGRGDASQEQTDVDSFAYLEPIADGFLNYKRDDVDIKPEEILLDKSHLLGLTAPEMTVLVSGFRSLGISTD
;
A
#
# COMPACT_ATOMS: atom_id res chain seq x y z
N LYS A 1 22.18 12.14 -18.63
CA LYS A 1 20.86 12.44 -19.19
C LYS A 1 19.91 11.37 -18.72
N LEU A 2 18.98 11.68 -17.81
CA LEU A 2 17.88 10.79 -17.51
C LEU A 2 17.03 10.65 -18.77
N LEU A 3 16.77 9.42 -19.16
CA LEU A 3 15.79 9.17 -20.21
C LEU A 3 14.41 9.32 -19.59
N HIS A 4 13.47 9.73 -20.39
CA HIS A 4 12.08 9.85 -19.97
C HIS A 4 11.52 8.57 -19.30
N ARG A 5 11.92 7.39 -19.75
CA ARG A 5 11.55 6.12 -19.12
C ARG A 5 12.29 5.80 -17.81
N ASP A 6 13.20 6.65 -17.37
CA ASP A 6 13.88 6.52 -16.08
C ASP A 6 13.19 7.37 -14.99
N MET A 7 12.13 8.08 -15.36
CA MET A 7 11.33 8.90 -14.47
C MET A 7 10.19 8.05 -13.91
N GLY A 8 9.94 8.15 -12.62
CA GLY A 8 8.78 7.52 -11.99
C GLY A 8 7.45 8.20 -12.40
N PRO A 9 6.42 8.17 -11.54
CA PRO A 9 5.12 8.76 -11.86
C PRO A 9 5.21 10.22 -12.34
N LYS A 10 4.57 10.53 -13.46
CA LYS A 10 4.62 11.85 -14.11
C LYS A 10 4.27 13.00 -13.18
N THR A 11 3.34 12.80 -12.27
CA THR A 11 2.89 13.81 -11.31
C THR A 11 3.99 14.32 -10.37
N ARG A 12 5.14 13.66 -10.32
CA ARG A 12 6.29 14.02 -9.49
C ARG A 12 7.30 14.93 -10.18
N TYR A 13 7.12 15.17 -11.46
CA TYR A 13 8.05 15.96 -12.26
C TYR A 13 7.38 17.22 -12.79
N MET A 14 8.16 18.29 -12.88
CA MET A 14 7.69 19.58 -13.39
C MET A 14 8.72 20.14 -14.38
N GLY A 15 8.24 20.88 -15.35
CA GLY A 15 9.07 21.60 -16.32
C GLY A 15 8.74 21.25 -17.77
N PRO A 16 9.30 22.01 -18.72
CA PRO A 16 8.95 21.89 -20.14
C PRO A 16 9.48 20.60 -20.79
N GLU A 17 10.42 19.92 -20.15
CA GLU A 17 11.02 18.68 -20.66
C GLU A 17 10.28 17.42 -20.20
N VAL A 18 9.27 17.56 -19.33
CA VAL A 18 8.44 16.42 -18.89
C VAL A 18 7.50 16.05 -20.04
N PRO A 19 7.54 14.80 -20.55
CA PRO A 19 6.66 14.37 -21.62
C PRO A 19 5.18 14.50 -21.26
N GLU A 20 4.36 14.90 -22.21
CA GLU A 20 2.91 14.97 -22.02
C GLU A 20 2.29 13.58 -21.95
N GLU A 21 2.86 12.62 -22.69
CA GLU A 21 2.41 11.23 -22.71
C GLU A 21 2.75 10.53 -21.39
N GLU A 22 1.78 9.84 -20.83
CA GLU A 22 1.96 8.91 -19.72
C GLU A 22 2.20 7.50 -20.25
N LEU A 23 3.35 6.91 -19.90
CA LEU A 23 3.68 5.56 -20.27
C LEU A 23 3.23 4.58 -19.18
N ILE A 24 2.87 3.37 -19.59
CA ILE A 24 2.31 2.35 -18.69
C ILE A 24 3.25 2.05 -17.50
N TRP A 25 4.56 2.00 -17.73
CA TRP A 25 5.56 1.74 -16.70
C TRP A 25 5.80 2.91 -15.74
N GLN A 26 5.20 4.07 -15.98
CA GLN A 26 5.17 5.20 -15.06
C GLN A 26 4.04 5.07 -14.01
N ASP A 27 3.37 3.94 -13.97
CA ASP A 27 2.29 3.61 -13.04
C ASP A 27 1.15 4.65 -13.07
N PRO A 28 0.53 4.91 -14.25
CA PRO A 28 -0.55 5.88 -14.35
C PRO A 28 -1.72 5.52 -13.43
N ILE A 29 -2.28 6.53 -12.77
CA ILE A 29 -3.38 6.36 -11.82
C ILE A 29 -4.44 7.42 -12.12
N PRO A 30 -5.72 7.04 -12.30
CA PRO A 30 -6.82 7.98 -12.42
C PRO A 30 -6.94 8.87 -11.17
N GLU A 31 -7.54 10.04 -11.33
CA GLU A 31 -7.85 10.91 -10.19
C GLU A 31 -8.78 10.21 -9.19
N GLY A 32 -8.52 10.46 -7.91
CA GLY A 32 -9.36 9.97 -6.83
C GLY A 32 -10.71 10.68 -6.79
N LYS A 33 -11.65 10.07 -6.08
CA LYS A 33 -13.01 10.59 -5.89
C LYS A 33 -13.17 11.18 -4.49
N SER A 34 -13.99 12.21 -4.37
CA SER A 34 -14.43 12.69 -3.07
C SER A 34 -15.54 11.78 -2.52
N PHE A 35 -15.53 11.51 -1.23
CA PHE A 35 -16.53 10.71 -0.54
C PHE A 35 -16.66 11.14 0.93
N GLU A 36 -17.71 10.68 1.61
CA GLU A 36 -17.94 10.96 3.01
C GLU A 36 -17.17 9.97 3.90
N VAL A 37 -16.08 10.44 4.50
CA VAL A 37 -15.13 9.61 5.26
C VAL A 37 -15.78 8.92 6.46
N ASP A 38 -16.62 9.62 7.22
CA ASP A 38 -17.26 9.05 8.42
C ASP A 38 -18.28 7.97 8.06
N SER A 39 -18.95 8.10 6.93
CA SER A 39 -19.83 7.07 6.40
C SER A 39 -19.04 5.82 6.03
N ALA A 40 -17.93 5.97 5.32
CA ALA A 40 -17.06 4.86 4.96
C ALA A 40 -16.44 4.19 6.19
N LYS A 41 -16.00 4.95 7.22
CA LYS A 41 -15.55 4.39 8.51
C LYS A 41 -16.62 3.51 9.16
N SER A 42 -17.88 3.98 9.12
CA SER A 42 -19.01 3.23 9.69
C SER A 42 -19.26 1.90 8.97
N LEU A 43 -19.08 1.85 7.64
CA LEU A 43 -19.18 0.62 6.84
C LEU A 43 -18.02 -0.33 7.16
N ILE A 44 -16.80 0.19 7.25
CA ILE A 44 -15.60 -0.59 7.61
C ILE A 44 -15.78 -1.26 8.99
N LEU A 45 -16.25 -0.53 9.99
CA LEU A 45 -16.49 -1.09 11.34
C LEU A 45 -17.55 -2.20 11.35
N LYS A 46 -18.48 -2.21 10.40
CA LYS A 46 -19.54 -3.22 10.27
C LYS A 46 -19.14 -4.39 9.35
N SER A 47 -17.99 -4.32 8.70
CA SER A 47 -17.56 -5.29 7.67
C SER A 47 -17.30 -6.70 8.19
N GLY A 48 -17.08 -6.85 9.50
CA GLY A 48 -16.67 -8.12 10.11
C GLY A 48 -15.19 -8.47 9.88
N LEU A 49 -14.42 -7.60 9.24
CA LEU A 49 -12.96 -7.76 9.13
C LEU A 49 -12.30 -7.52 10.49
N THR A 50 -11.30 -8.30 10.79
CA THR A 50 -10.48 -8.12 12.00
C THR A 50 -9.52 -6.94 11.82
N ASN A 51 -9.13 -6.31 12.94
CA ASN A 51 -8.11 -5.25 12.92
C ASN A 51 -6.82 -5.70 12.24
N ARG A 52 -6.42 -6.95 12.48
CA ARG A 52 -5.22 -7.55 11.86
C ARG A 52 -5.36 -7.61 10.34
N GLU A 53 -6.46 -8.14 9.82
CA GLU A 53 -6.69 -8.24 8.37
C GLU A 53 -6.66 -6.86 7.69
N MET A 54 -7.27 -5.86 8.33
CA MET A 54 -7.30 -4.50 7.80
C MET A 54 -5.91 -3.85 7.79
N ILE A 55 -5.15 -3.96 8.89
CA ILE A 55 -3.81 -3.38 8.99
C ILE A 55 -2.82 -4.08 8.06
N GLU A 56 -2.82 -5.42 8.04
CA GLU A 56 -1.94 -6.18 7.15
C GLU A 56 -2.23 -5.86 5.68
N THR A 57 -3.51 -5.76 5.28
CA THR A 57 -3.85 -5.39 3.90
C THR A 57 -3.41 -3.97 3.54
N ALA A 58 -3.59 -3.01 4.45
CA ALA A 58 -3.13 -1.64 4.24
C ALA A 58 -1.59 -1.57 4.17
N TRP A 59 -0.90 -2.30 5.03
CA TRP A 59 0.55 -2.43 5.00
C TRP A 59 1.03 -3.03 3.68
N CYS A 60 0.49 -4.17 3.27
CA CYS A 60 0.82 -4.83 2.01
C CYS A 60 0.57 -3.94 0.78
N SER A 61 -0.48 -3.11 0.84
CA SER A 61 -0.75 -2.13 -0.21
C SER A 61 0.31 -1.03 -0.29
N ALA A 62 0.84 -0.59 0.86
CA ALA A 62 1.77 0.53 0.95
C ALA A 62 3.24 0.12 0.78
N PHE A 63 3.63 -1.08 1.19
CA PHE A 63 5.03 -1.45 1.38
C PHE A 63 5.83 -1.68 0.09
N SER A 64 5.17 -1.76 -1.06
CA SER A 64 5.83 -1.74 -2.37
C SER A 64 6.41 -0.37 -2.75
N PHE A 65 6.11 0.68 -1.97
CA PHE A 65 6.62 2.02 -2.23
C PHE A 65 8.15 2.09 -2.13
N ARG A 66 8.76 2.75 -3.11
CA ARG A 66 10.19 3.07 -3.12
C ARG A 66 10.38 4.58 -3.17
N GLY A 67 11.03 5.14 -2.14
CA GLY A 67 11.36 6.57 -2.10
C GLY A 67 12.41 7.00 -3.12
N SER A 68 13.15 6.04 -3.71
CA SER A 68 14.19 6.32 -4.71
C SER A 68 13.63 6.79 -6.06
N ASP A 69 12.53 6.20 -6.51
CA ASP A 69 11.88 6.50 -7.79
C ASP A 69 10.37 6.79 -7.67
N LEU A 70 9.85 6.77 -6.45
CA LEU A 70 8.46 7.10 -6.11
C LEU A 70 7.44 6.13 -6.73
N ARG A 71 7.86 4.92 -7.09
CA ARG A 71 6.99 3.87 -7.61
C ARG A 71 6.36 3.07 -6.47
N GLY A 72 5.29 2.36 -6.78
CA GLY A 72 4.56 1.52 -5.83
C GLY A 72 3.71 2.32 -4.85
N GLY A 73 3.38 1.69 -3.73
CA GLY A 73 2.55 2.27 -2.68
C GLY A 73 1.06 2.03 -2.85
N ALA A 74 0.29 2.58 -1.91
CA ALA A 74 -1.14 2.31 -1.81
C ALA A 74 -1.99 2.94 -2.93
N ASN A 75 -1.50 4.05 -3.54
CA ASN A 75 -2.24 4.70 -4.62
C ASN A 75 -2.29 3.80 -5.86
N GLY A 76 -3.45 3.67 -6.44
CA GLY A 76 -3.70 2.78 -7.57
C GLY A 76 -4.33 1.44 -7.17
N ALA A 77 -4.40 1.10 -5.89
CA ALA A 77 -4.91 -0.18 -5.37
C ALA A 77 -4.35 -1.43 -6.08
N ARG A 78 -3.08 -1.36 -6.54
CA ARG A 78 -2.46 -2.44 -7.33
C ARG A 78 -2.31 -3.75 -6.56
N ILE A 79 -2.47 -3.73 -5.25
CA ILE A 79 -2.61 -4.95 -4.44
C ILE A 79 -3.79 -5.85 -4.91
N ALA A 80 -4.76 -5.28 -5.62
CA ALA A 80 -5.89 -6.02 -6.19
C ALA A 80 -5.68 -6.46 -7.65
N LEU A 81 -4.50 -6.22 -8.22
CA LEU A 81 -4.12 -6.45 -9.61
C LEU A 81 -2.85 -7.33 -9.69
N GLU A 82 -2.65 -7.99 -10.82
CA GLU A 82 -1.39 -8.67 -11.10
C GLU A 82 -0.27 -7.64 -11.39
N PRO A 83 0.97 -7.89 -10.92
CA PRO A 83 1.42 -9.11 -10.24
C PRO A 83 1.20 -9.07 -8.72
N GLN A 84 0.87 -7.92 -8.13
CA GLN A 84 0.92 -7.70 -6.69
C GLN A 84 -0.07 -8.57 -5.90
N VAL A 85 -1.25 -8.88 -6.47
CA VAL A 85 -2.27 -9.72 -5.82
C VAL A 85 -1.77 -11.15 -5.57
N SER A 86 -0.85 -11.63 -6.41
CA SER A 86 -0.29 -12.99 -6.36
C SER A 86 1.00 -13.10 -5.55
N TRP A 87 1.60 -11.99 -5.07
CA TRP A 87 2.82 -12.04 -4.28
C TRP A 87 2.61 -12.78 -2.96
N GLU A 88 3.48 -13.72 -2.65
CA GLU A 88 3.41 -14.50 -1.43
C GLU A 88 3.43 -13.62 -0.17
N SER A 89 4.25 -12.57 -0.18
CA SER A 89 4.33 -11.57 0.88
C SER A 89 2.99 -10.91 1.24
N ASN A 90 2.07 -10.85 0.28
CA ASN A 90 0.74 -10.24 0.45
C ASN A 90 -0.31 -11.20 1.01
N LYS A 91 0.05 -12.46 1.28
CA LYS A 91 -0.89 -13.47 1.77
C LYS A 91 -2.13 -13.60 0.87
N PRO A 92 -2.01 -14.15 -0.37
CA PRO A 92 -3.10 -14.17 -1.35
C PRO A 92 -4.40 -14.78 -0.82
N GLY A 93 -4.31 -15.79 0.06
CA GLY A 93 -5.48 -16.40 0.70
C GLY A 93 -6.26 -15.41 1.59
N GLN A 94 -5.57 -14.52 2.29
CA GLN A 94 -6.20 -13.45 3.07
C GLN A 94 -6.78 -12.37 2.14
N LEU A 95 -6.05 -11.98 1.11
CA LEU A 95 -6.53 -10.99 0.14
C LEU A 95 -7.80 -11.45 -0.57
N ALA A 96 -7.91 -12.74 -0.91
CA ALA A 96 -9.11 -13.32 -1.51
C ALA A 96 -10.36 -13.17 -0.62
N LYS A 97 -10.20 -13.09 0.70
CA LYS A 97 -11.28 -12.81 1.66
C LYS A 97 -11.53 -11.31 1.80
N VAL A 98 -10.47 -10.52 1.97
CA VAL A 98 -10.56 -9.11 2.39
C VAL A 98 -10.95 -8.20 1.24
N LEU A 99 -10.33 -8.36 0.06
CA LEU A 99 -10.55 -7.46 -1.07
C LEU A 99 -12.00 -7.40 -1.58
N PRO A 100 -12.76 -8.49 -1.66
CA PRO A 100 -14.17 -8.40 -2.05
C PRO A 100 -14.98 -7.50 -1.12
N ILE A 101 -14.78 -7.62 0.19
CA ILE A 101 -15.47 -6.81 1.21
C ILE A 101 -15.10 -5.34 1.07
N LEU A 102 -13.82 -5.02 0.91
CA LEU A 102 -13.37 -3.63 0.74
C LEU A 102 -13.86 -3.04 -0.60
N LYS A 103 -13.97 -3.84 -1.66
CA LYS A 103 -14.56 -3.42 -2.94
C LYS A 103 -16.05 -3.08 -2.82
N GLU A 104 -16.81 -3.85 -2.05
CA GLU A 104 -18.22 -3.55 -1.76
C GLU A 104 -18.35 -2.23 -1.01
N ILE A 105 -17.51 -1.99 0.01
CA ILE A 105 -17.50 -0.73 0.76
C ILE A 105 -17.11 0.44 -0.15
N ALA A 106 -16.12 0.27 -1.01
CA ALA A 106 -15.72 1.28 -1.99
C ALA A 106 -16.87 1.65 -2.93
N ALA A 107 -17.59 0.65 -3.44
CA ALA A 107 -18.74 0.85 -4.31
C ALA A 107 -19.90 1.58 -3.57
N GLU A 108 -20.21 1.20 -2.31
CA GLU A 108 -21.27 1.78 -1.53
C GLU A 108 -20.96 3.23 -1.11
N SER A 109 -19.72 3.51 -0.72
CA SER A 109 -19.30 4.84 -0.28
C SER A 109 -18.96 5.79 -1.43
N GLY A 110 -18.80 5.28 -2.66
CA GLY A 110 -18.32 6.04 -3.83
C GLY A 110 -16.82 6.37 -3.79
N ALA A 111 -16.09 5.82 -2.84
CA ALA A 111 -14.63 5.98 -2.70
C ALA A 111 -13.86 5.09 -3.69
N SER A 112 -12.57 5.37 -3.87
CA SER A 112 -11.67 4.41 -4.50
C SER A 112 -11.35 3.24 -3.56
N LEU A 113 -11.04 2.08 -4.13
CA LEU A 113 -10.54 0.94 -3.35
C LEU A 113 -9.25 1.29 -2.61
N ALA A 114 -8.36 2.08 -3.24
CA ALA A 114 -7.12 2.55 -2.64
C ALA A 114 -7.36 3.35 -1.36
N ASP A 115 -8.33 4.27 -1.38
CA ASP A 115 -8.70 5.03 -0.19
C ASP A 115 -9.35 4.16 0.88
N ILE A 116 -10.21 3.22 0.50
CA ILE A 116 -10.86 2.31 1.46
C ILE A 116 -9.84 1.38 2.14
N ILE A 117 -8.83 0.87 1.41
CA ILE A 117 -7.77 0.05 1.98
C ILE A 117 -6.99 0.84 3.05
N VAL A 118 -6.58 2.06 2.73
CA VAL A 118 -5.83 2.91 3.69
C VAL A 118 -6.71 3.29 4.87
N LEU A 119 -7.96 3.68 4.62
CA LEU A 119 -8.92 4.04 5.66
C LEU A 119 -9.22 2.86 6.59
N ALA A 120 -9.31 1.64 6.06
CA ALA A 120 -9.50 0.43 6.87
C ALA A 120 -8.32 0.20 7.83
N GLY A 121 -7.09 0.41 7.37
CA GLY A 121 -5.91 0.39 8.24
C GLY A 121 -5.98 1.43 9.36
N ASN A 122 -6.38 2.65 9.03
CA ASN A 122 -6.55 3.72 10.02
C ASN A 122 -7.65 3.38 11.05
N VAL A 123 -8.82 2.94 10.57
CA VAL A 123 -9.93 2.53 11.45
C VAL A 123 -9.51 1.41 12.39
N ALA A 124 -8.75 0.44 11.92
CA ALA A 124 -8.26 -0.65 12.76
C ALA A 124 -7.29 -0.14 13.84
N ILE A 125 -6.39 0.79 13.51
CA ILE A 125 -5.49 1.43 14.48
C ILE A 125 -6.29 2.25 15.49
N GLU A 126 -7.25 3.05 15.03
CA GLU A 126 -8.14 3.83 15.90
C GLU A 126 -8.90 2.94 16.88
N ASN A 127 -9.39 1.80 16.39
CA ASN A 127 -10.17 0.85 17.20
C ASN A 127 -9.34 0.21 18.34
N VAL A 128 -8.06 -0.07 18.11
CA VAL A 128 -7.20 -0.71 19.13
C VAL A 128 -6.48 0.30 20.02
N SER A 129 -6.16 1.49 19.51
CA SER A 129 -5.39 2.50 20.24
C SER A 129 -6.26 3.53 20.96
N GLY A 130 -7.50 3.72 20.53
CA GLY A 130 -8.39 4.81 20.97
C GLY A 130 -7.95 6.21 20.50
N MET A 131 -6.97 6.29 19.59
CA MET A 131 -6.46 7.55 19.05
C MET A 131 -6.99 7.78 17.64
N THR A 132 -7.25 9.02 17.28
CA THR A 132 -7.62 9.38 15.90
C THR A 132 -6.39 9.37 15.01
N VAL A 133 -6.49 8.68 13.86
CA VAL A 133 -5.45 8.65 12.85
C VAL A 133 -5.81 9.60 11.70
N PRO A 134 -4.97 10.58 11.36
CA PRO A 134 -5.23 11.49 10.25
C PRO A 134 -5.40 10.73 8.93
N PHE A 135 -6.39 11.13 8.14
CA PHE A 135 -6.65 10.56 6.82
C PHE A 135 -6.83 11.65 5.78
N THR A 136 -6.17 11.48 4.65
CA THR A 136 -6.33 12.37 3.48
C THR A 136 -6.83 11.51 2.32
N PRO A 137 -8.06 11.76 1.82
CA PRO A 137 -8.59 11.07 0.64
C PRO A 137 -7.94 11.59 -0.65
N GLY A 138 -8.24 10.93 -1.78
CA GLY A 138 -7.86 11.39 -3.11
C GLY A 138 -7.01 10.39 -3.90
N ARG A 139 -6.86 9.16 -3.40
CA ARG A 139 -6.24 8.07 -4.17
C ARG A 139 -7.22 7.58 -5.24
N GLY A 140 -6.67 7.22 -6.41
CA GLY A 140 -7.42 6.58 -7.49
C GLY A 140 -7.13 5.09 -7.56
N ASP A 141 -7.91 4.38 -8.36
CA ASP A 141 -7.71 2.96 -8.64
C ASP A 141 -7.17 2.79 -10.05
N ALA A 142 -6.03 2.14 -10.19
CA ALA A 142 -5.50 1.75 -11.49
C ALA A 142 -6.25 0.53 -12.04
N SER A 143 -6.26 0.39 -13.36
CA SER A 143 -6.69 -0.83 -14.02
C SER A 143 -5.51 -1.77 -14.29
N GLN A 144 -5.82 -3.01 -14.71
CA GLN A 144 -4.78 -3.95 -15.12
C GLN A 144 -4.05 -3.46 -16.37
N GLU A 145 -4.74 -2.79 -17.28
CA GLU A 145 -4.15 -2.21 -18.50
C GLU A 145 -3.21 -1.02 -18.18
N GLN A 146 -3.38 -0.38 -17.04
CA GLN A 146 -2.52 0.68 -16.53
C GLN A 146 -1.37 0.14 -15.67
N THR A 147 -1.19 -1.17 -15.61
CA THR A 147 -0.17 -1.82 -14.79
C THR A 147 0.79 -2.59 -15.70
N ASP A 148 2.03 -2.10 -15.79
CA ASP A 148 3.10 -2.82 -16.48
C ASP A 148 3.61 -3.96 -15.57
N VAL A 149 3.04 -5.16 -15.77
CA VAL A 149 3.29 -6.35 -14.93
C VAL A 149 4.78 -6.64 -14.81
N ASP A 150 5.51 -6.59 -15.92
CA ASP A 150 6.93 -6.93 -15.96
C ASP A 150 7.78 -5.95 -15.14
N SER A 151 7.55 -4.66 -15.28
CA SER A 151 8.31 -3.66 -14.51
C SER A 151 7.81 -3.53 -13.08
N PHE A 152 6.50 -3.77 -12.83
CA PHE A 152 5.94 -3.73 -11.48
C PHE A 152 6.40 -4.91 -10.61
N ALA A 153 6.73 -6.04 -11.22
CA ALA A 153 7.28 -7.20 -10.52
C ALA A 153 8.58 -6.89 -9.75
N TYR A 154 9.37 -5.91 -10.21
CA TYR A 154 10.58 -5.47 -9.48
C TYR A 154 10.28 -4.73 -8.16
N LEU A 155 9.03 -4.41 -7.88
CA LEU A 155 8.59 -3.84 -6.61
C LEU A 155 8.24 -4.92 -5.57
N GLU A 156 8.27 -6.19 -5.94
CA GLU A 156 8.00 -7.29 -5.02
C GLU A 156 9.02 -7.28 -3.88
N PRO A 157 8.56 -7.20 -2.64
CA PRO A 157 9.45 -7.25 -1.50
C PRO A 157 10.10 -8.62 -1.36
N ILE A 158 11.41 -8.63 -1.20
CA ILE A 158 12.17 -9.85 -0.90
C ILE A 158 12.07 -10.26 0.56
N ALA A 159 11.70 -9.31 1.41
CA ALA A 159 11.49 -9.52 2.83
C ALA A 159 10.67 -8.37 3.44
N ASP A 160 10.00 -8.64 4.54
CA ASP A 160 9.28 -7.66 5.33
C ASP A 160 9.33 -8.00 6.82
N GLY A 161 9.92 -7.11 7.63
CA GLY A 161 10.12 -7.35 9.05
C GLY A 161 8.84 -7.20 9.87
N PHE A 162 7.84 -6.46 9.39
CA PHE A 162 6.54 -6.38 10.05
C PHE A 162 5.73 -7.68 9.83
N LEU A 163 5.70 -8.17 8.59
CA LEU A 163 5.01 -9.42 8.25
C LEU A 163 5.79 -10.68 8.62
N ASN A 164 6.99 -10.53 9.18
CA ASN A 164 7.90 -11.64 9.43
C ASN A 164 8.17 -12.53 8.19
N TYR A 165 8.15 -11.88 7.03
CA TYR A 165 8.32 -12.52 5.73
C TYR A 165 9.76 -12.37 5.25
N LYS A 166 10.31 -13.43 4.74
CA LYS A 166 11.59 -13.44 4.03
C LYS A 166 11.57 -14.55 2.97
N ARG A 167 11.93 -14.20 1.76
CA ARG A 167 12.07 -15.16 0.68
C ARG A 167 13.27 -16.10 0.95
N ASP A 168 13.14 -17.38 0.66
CA ASP A 168 14.11 -18.43 1.03
C ASP A 168 15.51 -18.22 0.43
N ASP A 169 15.59 -17.56 -0.73
CA ASP A 169 16.85 -17.27 -1.44
C ASP A 169 17.61 -16.04 -0.90
N VAL A 170 17.08 -15.38 0.13
CA VAL A 170 17.64 -14.15 0.70
C VAL A 170 18.43 -14.46 1.97
N ASP A 171 19.74 -14.19 1.97
CA ASP A 171 20.61 -14.30 3.14
C ASP A 171 20.99 -12.91 3.66
N ILE A 172 20.00 -12.17 4.16
CA ILE A 172 20.16 -10.85 4.77
C ILE A 172 19.61 -10.92 6.19
N LYS A 173 20.23 -10.19 7.12
CA LYS A 173 19.78 -10.14 8.50
C LYS A 173 18.49 -9.34 8.64
N PRO A 174 17.57 -9.72 9.54
CA PRO A 174 16.31 -9.00 9.73
C PRO A 174 16.46 -7.51 10.02
N GLU A 175 17.48 -7.12 10.80
CA GLU A 175 17.76 -5.72 11.12
C GLU A 175 18.20 -4.91 9.90
N GLU A 176 18.94 -5.51 8.97
CA GLU A 176 19.36 -4.87 7.73
C GLU A 176 18.17 -4.65 6.79
N ILE A 177 17.26 -5.63 6.74
CA ILE A 177 16.00 -5.55 5.97
C ILE A 177 15.10 -4.42 6.52
N LEU A 178 14.96 -4.32 7.84
CA LEU A 178 14.17 -3.26 8.46
C LEU A 178 14.77 -1.88 8.19
N LEU A 179 16.10 -1.76 8.23
CA LEU A 179 16.78 -0.50 7.95
C LEU A 179 16.60 -0.07 6.50
N ASP A 180 16.78 -0.99 5.55
CA ASP A 180 16.55 -0.72 4.13
C ASP A 180 15.11 -0.29 3.87
N LYS A 181 14.14 -1.02 4.43
CA LYS A 181 12.72 -0.67 4.31
C LYS A 181 12.42 0.71 4.91
N SER A 182 13.03 1.07 6.04
CA SER A 182 12.84 2.40 6.62
C SER A 182 13.29 3.51 5.67
N HIS A 183 14.43 3.33 5.01
CA HIS A 183 14.94 4.28 4.02
C HIS A 183 14.00 4.39 2.81
N LEU A 184 13.50 3.27 2.28
CA LEU A 184 12.56 3.26 1.15
C LEU A 184 11.24 3.96 1.47
N LEU A 185 10.76 3.83 2.71
CA LEU A 185 9.54 4.49 3.19
C LEU A 185 9.76 5.95 3.62
N GLY A 186 11.00 6.42 3.64
CA GLY A 186 11.35 7.76 4.13
C GLY A 186 11.25 7.89 5.66
N LEU A 187 11.35 6.78 6.39
CA LEU A 187 11.35 6.75 7.85
C LEU A 187 12.77 6.68 8.40
N THR A 188 12.96 7.25 9.57
CA THR A 188 14.18 7.02 10.37
C THR A 188 14.12 5.64 11.04
N ALA A 189 15.25 5.08 11.43
CA ALA A 189 15.30 3.80 12.13
C ALA A 189 14.49 3.79 13.45
N PRO A 190 14.51 4.87 14.30
CA PRO A 190 13.61 4.96 15.44
C PRO A 190 12.13 4.95 15.08
N GLU A 191 11.72 5.68 14.06
CA GLU A 191 10.31 5.70 13.60
C GLU A 191 9.87 4.31 13.11
N MET A 192 10.71 3.61 12.35
CA MET A 192 10.43 2.24 11.91
C MET A 192 10.33 1.27 13.10
N THR A 193 11.19 1.42 14.10
CA THR A 193 11.16 0.62 15.32
C THR A 193 9.86 0.83 16.08
N VAL A 194 9.43 2.09 16.26
CA VAL A 194 8.17 2.42 16.94
C VAL A 194 6.97 1.89 16.14
N LEU A 195 6.98 2.01 14.82
CA LEU A 195 5.91 1.51 13.96
C LEU A 195 5.72 -0.01 14.11
N VAL A 196 6.79 -0.79 13.92
CA VAL A 196 6.74 -2.26 13.99
C VAL A 196 6.43 -2.74 15.41
N SER A 197 7.07 -2.16 16.44
CA SER A 197 6.82 -2.51 17.83
C SER A 197 5.43 -2.07 18.30
N GLY A 198 4.96 -0.92 17.82
CA GLY A 198 3.63 -0.41 18.08
C GLY A 198 2.56 -1.37 17.57
N PHE A 199 2.66 -1.82 16.33
CA PHE A 199 1.73 -2.81 15.79
C PHE A 199 1.72 -4.09 16.62
N ARG A 200 2.88 -4.61 17.01
CA ARG A 200 2.97 -5.79 17.87
C ARG A 200 2.36 -5.59 19.25
N SER A 201 2.58 -4.42 19.86
CA SER A 201 1.98 -4.10 21.18
C SER A 201 0.47 -3.92 21.09
N LEU A 202 -0.09 -3.60 19.93
CA LEU A 202 -1.53 -3.56 19.66
C LEU A 202 -2.11 -4.95 19.32
N GLY A 203 -1.34 -6.01 19.46
CA GLY A 203 -1.77 -7.37 19.16
C GLY A 203 -1.80 -7.71 17.66
N ILE A 204 -1.17 -6.88 16.84
CA ILE A 204 -1.02 -7.11 15.41
C ILE A 204 0.35 -7.73 15.21
N SER A 205 0.46 -9.00 15.56
CA SER A 205 1.63 -9.80 15.27
C SER A 205 1.33 -10.72 14.10
N THR A 206 2.36 -10.98 13.34
CA THR A 206 2.37 -11.97 12.29
C THR A 206 3.15 -13.16 12.84
N ASP A 207 2.46 -14.20 13.20
CA ASP A 207 3.04 -15.50 13.52
C ASP A 207 3.29 -16.27 12.23
#